data_a30fbdf7def02424e8fea45e41b49ee0
#
_entry.id   a30fbdf7def02424e8fea45e41b49ee0
#
_cell.length_a   1.000
_cell.length_b   1.000
_cell.length_c   1.000
_cell.angle_alpha   90.00
_cell.angle_beta   90.00
_cell.angle_gamma   90.00
#
_symmetry.space_group_name_H-M   'P 1'
#
loop_
_entity.id
_entity.type
_entity.pdbx_description
1 polymer ?
#
loop_
_entity_poly.entity_id
_entity_poly.type
_entity_poly.pdbx_seq_one_letter_code
_entity_poly.pdbx_strand_id
1 'polypeptide(L)'
;MTNVYELAVESAQFELMVESMEYTTEGVVDTLKSIGDRIGSFVLRYYDLQMKIITWFRTNAKWLTNKIIEDAIATAFEKTTEYGVKLHNFRYNNLFDKARNAIAACMDSAKSGKCEHAKLEAANLAISFKELNATYADVSIRKNTVLKDLDTRKKVIEDLQKAKAHDLVKAAEALVKKVSSDANASKEQVKYVSRIVAVAQRFAALVLAAMEAAKSDIIRIQNKIGAKAPKEA
;
A
#
# COMPACT_ATOMS: atom_id res chain seq x y z
N MET A 1 14.90 -7.94 9.26
CA MET A 1 13.59 -8.25 8.60
C MET A 1 13.01 -6.94 8.10
N THR A 2 12.83 -6.79 6.80
CA THR A 2 12.17 -5.62 6.22
C THR A 2 10.73 -5.55 6.71
N ASN A 3 10.29 -4.40 7.18
CA ASN A 3 8.91 -4.17 7.58
C ASN A 3 8.23 -3.17 6.63
N VAL A 4 6.91 -3.03 6.75
CA VAL A 4 6.10 -2.17 5.86
C VAL A 4 6.54 -0.70 5.94
N TYR A 5 6.96 -0.23 7.11
CA TYR A 5 7.40 1.16 7.32
C TYR A 5 8.76 1.42 6.67
N GLU A 6 9.68 0.45 6.71
CA GLU A 6 10.97 0.55 6.00
C GLU A 6 10.75 0.70 4.49
N LEU A 7 9.81 -0.06 3.92
CA LEU A 7 9.47 0.05 2.51
C LEU A 7 8.87 1.43 2.16
N ALA A 8 8.07 2.01 3.05
CA ALA A 8 7.50 3.35 2.87
C ALA A 8 8.60 4.43 2.94
N VAL A 9 9.54 4.33 3.87
CA VAL A 9 10.69 5.24 3.98
C VAL A 9 11.57 5.14 2.74
N GLU A 10 11.87 3.93 2.28
CA GLU A 10 12.64 3.70 1.05
C GLU A 10 11.98 4.31 -0.18
N SER A 11 10.65 4.16 -0.31
CA SER A 11 9.88 4.78 -1.38
C SER A 11 9.99 6.32 -1.36
N ALA A 12 9.91 6.94 -0.18
CA ALA A 12 10.07 8.39 -0.03
C ALA A 12 11.50 8.85 -0.35
N GLN A 13 12.51 8.10 0.10
CA GLN A 13 13.92 8.38 -0.24
C GLN A 13 14.19 8.25 -1.74
N PHE A 14 13.56 7.27 -2.40
CA PHE A 14 13.68 7.11 -3.83
C PHE A 14 13.04 8.27 -4.59
N GLU A 15 11.88 8.76 -4.15
CA GLU A 15 11.22 9.95 -4.72
C GLU A 15 12.14 11.17 -4.65
N LEU A 16 12.70 11.46 -3.48
CA LEU A 16 13.65 12.56 -3.30
C LEU A 16 14.91 12.41 -4.17
N MET A 17 15.43 11.19 -4.30
CA MET A 17 16.56 10.92 -5.17
C MET A 17 16.23 11.22 -6.62
N VAL A 18 15.07 10.77 -7.13
CA VAL A 18 14.63 11.03 -8.52
C VAL A 18 14.43 12.53 -8.78
N GLU A 19 13.92 13.27 -7.80
CA GLU A 19 13.76 14.73 -7.91
C GLU A 19 15.09 15.48 -7.97
N SER A 20 16.11 15.00 -7.24
CA SER A 20 17.46 15.60 -7.19
C SER A 20 18.39 15.15 -8.31
N MET A 21 18.01 14.15 -9.12
CA MET A 21 18.87 13.62 -10.19
C MET A 21 19.12 14.63 -11.29
N GLU A 22 20.40 14.88 -11.58
CA GLU A 22 20.83 15.54 -12.81
C GLU A 22 20.93 14.50 -13.94
N TYR A 23 20.09 14.65 -14.94
CA TYR A 23 20.07 13.75 -16.09
C TYR A 23 21.05 14.25 -17.17
N THR A 24 22.28 13.72 -17.15
CA THR A 24 23.28 13.99 -18.20
C THR A 24 23.08 13.05 -19.38
N THR A 25 23.53 13.43 -20.60
CA THR A 25 23.30 12.62 -21.81
C THR A 25 24.05 11.30 -21.76
N GLU A 26 25.23 11.29 -21.14
CA GLU A 26 26.12 10.12 -21.06
C GLU A 26 25.68 9.09 -20.00
N GLY A 27 24.91 9.52 -18.99
CA GLY A 27 24.47 8.67 -17.87
C GLY A 27 23.03 8.14 -17.96
N VAL A 28 22.30 8.41 -19.05
CA VAL A 28 20.87 8.07 -19.18
C VAL A 28 20.60 6.58 -19.04
N VAL A 29 21.37 5.74 -19.71
CA VAL A 29 21.22 4.27 -19.69
C VAL A 29 21.59 3.70 -18.33
N ASP A 30 22.67 4.18 -17.71
CA ASP A 30 23.13 3.71 -16.40
C ASP A 30 22.17 4.16 -15.28
N THR A 31 21.60 5.36 -15.42
CA THR A 31 20.53 5.83 -14.53
C THR A 31 19.32 4.89 -14.58
N LEU A 32 18.85 4.53 -15.78
CA LEU A 32 17.71 3.61 -15.93
C LEU A 32 18.02 2.18 -15.44
N LYS A 33 19.24 1.69 -15.62
CA LYS A 33 19.66 0.39 -15.07
C LYS A 33 19.61 0.42 -13.52
N SER A 34 20.19 1.45 -12.89
CA SER A 34 20.15 1.62 -11.44
C SER A 34 18.72 1.68 -10.90
N ILE A 35 17.83 2.41 -11.61
CA ILE A 35 16.40 2.46 -11.28
C ILE A 35 15.75 1.08 -11.44
N GLY A 36 16.11 0.35 -12.51
CA GLY A 36 15.63 -1.00 -12.78
C GLY A 36 15.97 -1.99 -11.67
N ASP A 37 17.19 -1.97 -11.16
CA ASP A 37 17.64 -2.83 -10.06
C ASP A 37 16.90 -2.51 -8.75
N ARG A 38 16.72 -1.23 -8.46
CA ARG A 38 16.00 -0.77 -7.27
C ARG A 38 14.52 -1.16 -7.31
N ILE A 39 13.82 -0.94 -8.44
CA ILE A 39 12.41 -1.31 -8.55
C ILE A 39 12.23 -2.83 -8.51
N GLY A 40 13.13 -3.61 -9.11
CA GLY A 40 13.11 -5.07 -9.02
C GLY A 40 13.20 -5.56 -7.57
N SER A 41 14.16 -5.03 -6.80
CA SER A 41 14.28 -5.32 -5.37
C SER A 41 13.03 -4.90 -4.58
N PHE A 42 12.46 -3.73 -4.88
CA PHE A 42 11.23 -3.25 -4.24
C PHE A 42 10.05 -4.19 -4.53
N VAL A 43 9.86 -4.63 -5.80
CA VAL A 43 8.78 -5.55 -6.21
C VAL A 43 8.83 -6.84 -5.39
N LEU A 44 10.01 -7.43 -5.22
CA LEU A 44 10.17 -8.68 -4.47
C LEU A 44 9.81 -8.50 -2.99
N ARG A 45 10.31 -7.44 -2.35
CA ARG A 45 10.02 -7.14 -0.94
C ARG A 45 8.56 -6.77 -0.71
N TYR A 46 7.98 -5.98 -1.61
CA TYR A 46 6.55 -5.66 -1.59
C TYR A 46 5.70 -6.92 -1.62
N TYR A 47 5.99 -7.82 -2.57
CA TYR A 47 5.25 -9.08 -2.70
C TYR A 47 5.34 -9.94 -1.44
N ASP A 48 6.54 -10.11 -0.88
CA ASP A 48 6.74 -10.89 0.35
C ASP A 48 5.93 -10.32 1.52
N LEU A 49 5.97 -9.00 1.74
CA LEU A 49 5.22 -8.35 2.81
C LEU A 49 3.70 -8.44 2.57
N GLN A 50 3.25 -8.22 1.34
CA GLN A 50 1.84 -8.35 0.98
C GLN A 50 1.34 -9.77 1.23
N MET A 51 2.10 -10.79 0.84
CA MET A 51 1.75 -12.19 1.04
C MET A 51 1.69 -12.56 2.53
N LYS A 52 2.56 -12.02 3.37
CA LYS A 52 2.49 -12.20 4.83
C LYS A 52 1.18 -11.66 5.40
N ILE A 53 0.75 -10.46 5.00
CA ILE A 53 -0.52 -9.88 5.45
C ILE A 53 -1.70 -10.71 4.94
N ILE A 54 -1.69 -11.11 3.67
CA ILE A 54 -2.77 -11.90 3.04
C ILE A 54 -2.87 -13.28 3.71
N THR A 55 -1.76 -13.94 3.95
CA THR A 55 -1.74 -15.26 4.61
C THR A 55 -2.28 -15.14 6.03
N TRP A 56 -1.79 -14.18 6.80
CA TRP A 56 -2.34 -13.90 8.12
C TRP A 56 -3.85 -13.63 8.06
N PHE A 57 -4.29 -12.81 7.13
CA PHE A 57 -5.71 -12.48 6.96
C PHE A 57 -6.55 -13.70 6.63
N ARG A 58 -6.12 -14.54 5.69
CA ARG A 58 -6.83 -15.80 5.32
C ARG A 58 -6.95 -16.76 6.48
N THR A 59 -5.89 -16.91 7.27
CA THR A 59 -5.89 -17.74 8.46
C THR A 59 -6.85 -17.19 9.51
N ASN A 60 -6.89 -15.87 9.70
CA ASN A 60 -7.71 -15.25 10.74
C ASN A 60 -9.12 -14.90 10.28
N ALA A 61 -9.40 -14.75 8.98
CA ALA A 61 -10.72 -14.38 8.47
C ALA A 61 -11.82 -15.37 8.85
N LYS A 62 -11.52 -16.67 8.80
CA LYS A 62 -12.46 -17.72 9.20
C LYS A 62 -12.78 -17.66 10.70
N TRP A 63 -11.80 -17.33 11.50
CA TRP A 63 -11.95 -17.24 12.95
C TRP A 63 -12.74 -15.97 13.35
N LEU A 64 -12.58 -14.84 12.64
CA LEU A 64 -13.32 -13.59 12.87
C LEU A 64 -14.83 -13.73 12.62
N THR A 65 -15.27 -14.75 11.92
CA THR A 65 -16.69 -15.04 11.63
C THR A 65 -17.22 -16.24 12.41
N ASN A 66 -16.46 -16.74 13.40
CA ASN A 66 -16.78 -17.97 14.10
C ASN A 66 -17.44 -17.69 15.46
N LYS A 67 -18.21 -18.67 15.97
CA LYS A 67 -18.82 -18.67 17.31
C LYS A 67 -17.84 -18.28 18.43
N ILE A 68 -16.54 -18.63 18.26
CA ILE A 68 -15.47 -18.28 19.20
C ILE A 68 -15.39 -16.77 19.43
N ILE A 69 -15.54 -15.92 18.39
CA ILE A 69 -15.50 -14.46 18.54
C ILE A 69 -16.76 -13.95 19.23
N GLU A 70 -17.91 -14.55 18.96
CA GLU A 70 -19.18 -14.19 19.61
C GLU A 70 -19.14 -14.49 21.10
N ASP A 71 -18.62 -15.67 21.49
CA ASP A 71 -18.44 -16.06 22.89
C ASP A 71 -17.42 -15.16 23.59
N ALA A 72 -16.31 -14.79 22.92
CA ALA A 72 -15.34 -13.86 23.46
C ALA A 72 -15.94 -12.46 23.67
N ILE A 73 -16.74 -11.97 22.72
CA ILE A 73 -17.47 -10.69 22.86
C ILE A 73 -18.46 -10.77 24.03
N ALA A 74 -19.23 -11.86 24.12
CA ALA A 74 -20.19 -12.03 25.22
C ALA A 74 -19.49 -11.93 26.57
N THR A 75 -18.40 -12.71 26.75
CA THR A 75 -17.61 -12.73 27.99
C THR A 75 -16.94 -11.38 28.28
N ALA A 76 -16.34 -10.75 27.28
CA ALA A 76 -15.64 -9.47 27.45
C ALA A 76 -16.60 -8.37 27.97
N PHE A 77 -17.83 -8.35 27.47
CA PHE A 77 -18.81 -7.31 27.80
C PHE A 77 -19.79 -7.70 28.92
N GLU A 78 -19.50 -8.73 29.71
CA GLU A 78 -20.29 -9.08 30.89
C GLU A 78 -20.23 -8.00 31.99
N LYS A 79 -19.04 -7.41 32.17
CA LYS A 79 -18.74 -6.46 33.26
C LYS A 79 -18.52 -5.02 32.82
N THR A 80 -18.58 -4.74 31.52
CA THR A 80 -18.39 -3.41 30.98
C THR A 80 -19.25 -3.18 29.75
N THR A 81 -19.63 -1.94 29.49
CA THR A 81 -20.42 -1.56 28.32
C THR A 81 -19.56 -1.17 27.12
N GLU A 82 -18.28 -0.80 27.37
CA GLU A 82 -17.38 -0.34 26.34
C GLU A 82 -15.90 -0.52 26.71
N TYR A 83 -15.04 -0.57 25.70
CA TYR A 83 -13.59 -0.54 25.82
C TYR A 83 -12.99 0.58 24.98
N GLY A 84 -12.12 1.38 25.57
CA GLY A 84 -11.27 2.31 24.83
C GLY A 84 -10.19 1.55 24.03
N VAL A 85 -10.08 1.86 22.75
CA VAL A 85 -9.05 1.31 21.85
C VAL A 85 -8.62 2.34 20.83
N LYS A 86 -7.35 2.36 20.50
CA LYS A 86 -6.84 3.20 19.41
C LYS A 86 -6.96 2.47 18.10
N LEU A 87 -7.71 3.02 17.16
CA LEU A 87 -7.96 2.46 15.84
C LEU A 87 -7.71 3.48 14.74
N HIS A 88 -7.38 2.98 13.54
CA HIS A 88 -7.28 3.82 12.36
C HIS A 88 -8.67 4.11 11.79
N ASN A 89 -8.86 5.35 11.38
CA ASN A 89 -10.06 5.78 10.66
C ASN A 89 -9.77 5.74 9.16
N PHE A 90 -10.28 4.71 8.48
CA PHE A 90 -10.11 4.55 7.05
C PHE A 90 -11.22 5.28 6.30
N ARG A 91 -10.86 6.33 5.55
CA ARG A 91 -11.76 7.06 4.66
C ARG A 91 -11.14 7.11 3.27
N TYR A 92 -11.39 6.10 2.44
CA TYR A 92 -10.96 6.14 1.05
C TYR A 92 -12.15 5.83 0.14
N ASN A 93 -12.59 6.84 -0.59
CA ASN A 93 -13.67 6.73 -1.58
C ASN A 93 -13.05 6.53 -2.96
N ASN A 94 -12.78 5.30 -3.37
CA ASN A 94 -12.24 4.94 -4.69
C ASN A 94 -10.92 5.65 -5.07
N LEU A 95 -10.23 6.24 -4.09
CA LEU A 95 -9.02 7.02 -4.31
C LEU A 95 -7.91 6.15 -4.90
N PHE A 96 -7.76 4.92 -4.39
CA PHE A 96 -6.76 3.98 -4.88
C PHE A 96 -6.98 3.59 -6.35
N ASP A 97 -8.24 3.34 -6.75
CA ASP A 97 -8.53 2.99 -8.14
C ASP A 97 -8.29 4.17 -9.08
N LYS A 98 -8.65 5.38 -8.67
CA LYS A 98 -8.38 6.60 -9.45
C LYS A 98 -6.87 6.84 -9.60
N ALA A 99 -6.12 6.76 -8.51
CA ALA A 99 -4.67 6.94 -8.53
C ALA A 99 -3.98 5.86 -9.38
N ARG A 100 -4.33 4.59 -9.20
CA ARG A 100 -3.82 3.48 -10.01
C ARG A 100 -4.06 3.71 -11.49
N ASN A 101 -5.28 4.07 -11.88
CA ASN A 101 -5.65 4.28 -13.29
C ASN A 101 -4.91 5.48 -13.89
N ALA A 102 -4.73 6.55 -13.11
CA ALA A 102 -3.95 7.72 -13.54
C ALA A 102 -2.47 7.38 -13.77
N ILE A 103 -1.85 6.62 -12.86
CA ILE A 103 -0.46 6.16 -13.01
C ILE A 103 -0.33 5.23 -14.22
N ALA A 104 -1.26 4.28 -14.41
CA ALA A 104 -1.26 3.39 -15.55
C ALA A 104 -1.39 4.15 -16.88
N ALA A 105 -2.25 5.16 -16.96
CA ALA A 105 -2.38 6.03 -18.13
C ALA A 105 -1.08 6.79 -18.42
N CYS A 106 -0.36 7.26 -17.40
CA CYS A 106 0.96 7.88 -17.55
C CYS A 106 2.01 6.89 -18.08
N MET A 107 1.96 5.62 -17.65
CA MET A 107 2.83 4.57 -18.18
C MET A 107 2.57 4.31 -19.67
N ASP A 108 1.29 4.28 -20.07
CA ASP A 108 0.93 4.06 -21.48
C ASP A 108 1.35 5.25 -22.36
N SER A 109 1.23 6.48 -21.87
CA SER A 109 1.76 7.66 -22.54
C SER A 109 3.29 7.59 -22.70
N ALA A 110 4.01 7.19 -21.65
CA ALA A 110 5.46 7.00 -21.69
C ALA A 110 5.92 5.97 -22.71
N LYS A 111 5.17 4.86 -22.88
CA LYS A 111 5.46 3.84 -23.91
C LYS A 111 5.40 4.39 -25.33
N SER A 112 4.64 5.44 -25.57
CA SER A 112 4.52 6.15 -26.85
C SER A 112 5.39 7.39 -26.93
N GLY A 113 6.35 7.59 -26.02
CA GLY A 113 7.26 8.72 -25.98
C GLY A 113 6.65 10.03 -25.48
N LYS A 114 5.41 10.02 -24.98
CA LYS A 114 4.74 11.22 -24.46
C LYS A 114 4.99 11.36 -22.95
N CYS A 115 5.36 12.58 -22.52
CA CYS A 115 5.64 12.90 -21.13
C CYS A 115 4.53 13.80 -20.57
N GLU A 116 3.56 13.21 -19.85
CA GLU A 116 2.41 13.94 -19.29
C GLU A 116 2.65 14.30 -17.81
N HIS A 117 3.65 15.16 -17.55
CA HIS A 117 4.10 15.52 -16.20
C HIS A 117 2.96 16.06 -15.31
N ALA A 118 2.08 16.91 -15.83
CA ALA A 118 0.97 17.46 -15.05
C ALA A 118 -0.01 16.38 -14.58
N LYS A 119 -0.27 15.35 -15.40
CA LYS A 119 -1.14 14.23 -15.01
C LYS A 119 -0.47 13.35 -13.95
N LEU A 120 0.83 13.10 -14.10
CA LEU A 120 1.58 12.33 -13.12
C LEU A 120 1.65 13.07 -11.77
N GLU A 121 1.87 14.39 -11.79
CA GLU A 121 1.88 15.20 -10.58
C GLU A 121 0.52 15.21 -9.89
N ALA A 122 -0.58 15.34 -10.64
CA ALA A 122 -1.93 15.23 -10.09
C ALA A 122 -2.18 13.86 -9.46
N ALA A 123 -1.69 12.77 -10.08
CA ALA A 123 -1.78 11.42 -9.51
C ALA A 123 -0.95 11.30 -8.22
N ASN A 124 0.25 11.88 -8.20
CA ASN A 124 1.14 11.88 -7.03
C ASN A 124 0.54 12.64 -5.85
N LEU A 125 -0.04 13.81 -6.09
CA LEU A 125 -0.73 14.61 -5.07
C LEU A 125 -1.96 13.90 -4.51
N ALA A 126 -2.69 13.14 -5.35
CA ALA A 126 -3.83 12.35 -4.91
C ALA A 126 -3.44 11.15 -4.02
N ILE A 127 -2.16 10.75 -3.99
CA ILE A 127 -1.62 9.65 -3.17
C ILE A 127 -1.03 10.22 -1.87
N SER A 128 -1.76 11.01 -1.11
CA SER A 128 -1.26 11.44 0.20
C SER A 128 -1.79 10.53 1.31
N PHE A 129 -0.94 10.25 2.31
CA PHE A 129 -1.34 9.47 3.49
C PHE A 129 -2.47 10.17 4.28
N LYS A 130 -2.54 11.51 4.21
CA LYS A 130 -3.64 12.30 4.80
C LYS A 130 -4.98 12.02 4.13
N GLU A 131 -4.99 11.73 2.84
CA GLU A 131 -6.21 11.44 2.08
C GLU A 131 -6.69 10.01 2.27
N LEU A 132 -5.81 9.09 2.65
CA LEU A 132 -6.20 7.79 3.18
C LEU A 132 -6.89 7.91 4.54
N ASN A 133 -6.85 9.11 5.15
CA ASN A 133 -7.42 9.41 6.47
C ASN A 133 -7.16 8.29 7.51
N ALA A 134 -6.01 7.66 7.43
CA ALA A 134 -5.56 6.71 8.44
C ALA A 134 -5.12 7.46 9.69
N THR A 135 -5.98 8.35 10.21
CA THR A 135 -5.75 9.00 11.49
C THR A 135 -5.99 8.00 12.60
N TYR A 136 -5.03 7.91 13.48
CA TYR A 136 -5.09 7.08 14.66
C TYR A 136 -5.87 7.82 15.77
N ALA A 137 -7.04 7.30 16.13
CA ALA A 137 -7.94 7.94 17.08
C ALA A 137 -8.32 6.99 18.22
N ASP A 138 -8.57 7.57 19.39
CA ASP A 138 -9.19 6.86 20.50
C ASP A 138 -10.67 6.64 20.17
N VAL A 139 -11.10 5.38 20.18
CA VAL A 139 -12.45 4.95 19.84
C VAL A 139 -12.97 4.05 20.95
N SER A 140 -14.25 4.20 21.31
CA SER A 140 -14.95 3.26 22.19
C SER A 140 -15.59 2.15 21.37
N ILE A 141 -15.16 0.90 21.55
CA ILE A 141 -15.84 -0.27 21.01
C ILE A 141 -16.88 -0.79 22.04
N ARG A 142 -18.06 -1.16 21.53
CA ARG A 142 -19.19 -1.65 22.33
C ARG A 142 -19.61 -3.02 21.83
N LYS A 143 -20.32 -3.79 22.68
CA LYS A 143 -20.80 -5.13 22.33
C LYS A 143 -21.54 -5.18 20.98
N ASN A 144 -22.37 -4.17 20.69
CA ASN A 144 -23.17 -4.10 19.47
C ASN A 144 -22.43 -3.53 18.25
N THR A 145 -21.22 -2.99 18.40
CA THR A 145 -20.45 -2.38 17.30
C THR A 145 -19.19 -3.15 16.94
N VAL A 146 -18.66 -3.96 17.87
CA VAL A 146 -17.35 -4.61 17.71
C VAL A 146 -17.26 -5.51 16.46
N LEU A 147 -18.31 -6.25 16.12
CA LEU A 147 -18.36 -7.05 14.89
C LEU A 147 -18.30 -6.16 13.63
N LYS A 148 -19.05 -5.06 13.64
CA LYS A 148 -19.03 -4.08 12.54
C LYS A 148 -17.65 -3.43 12.41
N ASP A 149 -16.98 -3.16 13.52
CA ASP A 149 -15.63 -2.61 13.52
C ASP A 149 -14.60 -3.59 12.95
N LEU A 150 -14.72 -4.88 13.26
CA LEU A 150 -13.90 -5.95 12.68
C LEU A 150 -14.19 -6.12 11.19
N ASP A 151 -15.45 -6.15 10.77
CA ASP A 151 -15.85 -6.28 9.36
C ASP A 151 -15.38 -5.10 8.52
N THR A 152 -15.39 -3.88 9.08
CA THR A 152 -14.86 -2.71 8.39
C THR A 152 -13.39 -2.89 8.05
N ARG A 153 -12.54 -3.35 8.99
CA ARG A 153 -11.12 -3.57 8.78
C ARG A 153 -10.83 -4.74 7.83
N LYS A 154 -11.63 -5.80 7.95
CA LYS A 154 -11.60 -6.93 7.00
C LYS A 154 -11.85 -6.45 5.58
N LYS A 155 -12.91 -5.66 5.37
CA LYS A 155 -13.24 -5.10 4.06
C LYS A 155 -12.13 -4.19 3.52
N VAL A 156 -11.47 -3.41 4.38
CA VAL A 156 -10.30 -2.61 3.99
C VAL A 156 -9.21 -3.49 3.37
N ILE A 157 -8.85 -4.60 4.00
CA ILE A 157 -7.82 -5.51 3.48
C ILE A 157 -8.26 -6.12 2.14
N GLU A 158 -9.52 -6.56 2.04
CA GLU A 158 -10.08 -7.15 0.80
C GLU A 158 -10.10 -6.16 -0.36
N ASP A 159 -10.51 -4.91 -0.12
CA ASP A 159 -10.57 -3.87 -1.15
C ASP A 159 -9.16 -3.43 -1.59
N LEU A 160 -8.21 -3.33 -0.65
CA LEU A 160 -6.83 -3.00 -0.96
C LEU A 160 -6.09 -4.12 -1.74
N GLN A 161 -6.48 -5.38 -1.57
CA GLN A 161 -6.01 -6.48 -2.43
C GLN A 161 -6.45 -6.27 -3.89
N LYS A 162 -7.68 -5.77 -4.12
CA LYS A 162 -8.21 -5.46 -5.46
C LYS A 162 -7.51 -4.26 -6.12
N ALA A 163 -6.82 -3.42 -5.35
CA ALA A 163 -6.07 -2.28 -5.90
C ALA A 163 -4.90 -2.68 -6.82
N LYS A 164 -4.51 -3.97 -6.83
CA LYS A 164 -3.48 -4.54 -7.73
C LYS A 164 -2.17 -3.72 -7.75
N ALA A 165 -1.75 -3.22 -6.58
CA ALA A 165 -0.57 -2.39 -6.48
C ALA A 165 0.72 -3.12 -6.91
N HIS A 166 0.80 -4.43 -6.68
CA HIS A 166 1.89 -5.27 -7.16
C HIS A 166 2.00 -5.24 -8.70
N ASP A 167 0.87 -5.39 -9.40
CA ASP A 167 0.85 -5.39 -10.86
C ASP A 167 1.28 -4.02 -11.41
N LEU A 168 0.90 -2.93 -10.72
CA LEU A 168 1.31 -1.58 -11.10
C LEU A 168 2.83 -1.38 -11.00
N VAL A 169 3.46 -1.84 -9.91
CA VAL A 169 4.92 -1.73 -9.74
C VAL A 169 5.66 -2.62 -10.74
N LYS A 170 5.15 -3.83 -11.03
CA LYS A 170 5.69 -4.68 -12.10
C LYS A 170 5.58 -4.03 -13.49
N ALA A 171 4.48 -3.34 -13.77
CA ALA A 171 4.32 -2.60 -15.02
C ALA A 171 5.32 -1.44 -15.12
N ALA A 172 5.62 -0.76 -14.01
CA ALA A 172 6.65 0.27 -13.95
C ALA A 172 8.05 -0.32 -14.18
N GLU A 173 8.38 -1.47 -13.61
CA GLU A 173 9.63 -2.19 -13.87
C GLU A 173 9.77 -2.56 -15.36
N ALA A 174 8.71 -3.09 -15.96
CA ALA A 174 8.69 -3.42 -17.39
C ALA A 174 8.86 -2.18 -18.28
N LEU A 175 8.29 -1.03 -17.87
CA LEU A 175 8.47 0.25 -18.57
C LEU A 175 9.95 0.70 -18.52
N VAL A 176 10.60 0.61 -17.35
CA VAL A 176 12.04 0.93 -17.23
C VAL A 176 12.86 0.06 -18.17
N LYS A 177 12.64 -1.27 -18.17
CA LYS A 177 13.35 -2.20 -19.07
C LYS A 177 13.16 -1.83 -20.54
N LYS A 178 11.93 -1.47 -20.94
CA LYS A 178 11.62 -1.05 -22.31
C LYS A 178 12.38 0.22 -22.69
N VAL A 179 12.36 1.25 -21.84
CA VAL A 179 12.99 2.54 -22.16
C VAL A 179 14.51 2.45 -22.06
N SER A 180 15.07 1.63 -21.16
CA SER A 180 16.53 1.40 -21.08
C SER A 180 17.11 0.66 -22.30
N SER A 181 16.29 -0.07 -23.05
CA SER A 181 16.68 -0.74 -24.29
C SER A 181 16.50 0.14 -25.55
N ASP A 182 15.89 1.31 -25.42
CA ASP A 182 15.69 2.26 -26.51
C ASP A 182 16.89 3.21 -26.63
N ALA A 183 17.70 3.01 -27.67
CA ALA A 183 18.87 3.86 -27.93
C ALA A 183 18.52 5.34 -28.23
N ASN A 184 17.26 5.63 -28.54
CA ASN A 184 16.76 6.96 -28.83
C ASN A 184 16.01 7.61 -27.63
N ALA A 185 16.03 6.98 -26.46
CA ALA A 185 15.35 7.51 -25.30
C ALA A 185 15.89 8.89 -24.93
N SER A 186 15.01 9.91 -24.93
CA SER A 186 15.38 11.26 -24.54
C SER A 186 15.56 11.41 -23.04
N LYS A 187 16.36 12.41 -22.62
CA LYS A 187 16.50 12.76 -21.18
C LYS A 187 15.14 13.00 -20.52
N GLU A 188 14.26 13.69 -21.24
CA GLU A 188 12.89 13.98 -20.76
C GLU A 188 12.09 12.72 -20.51
N GLN A 189 12.17 11.76 -21.42
CA GLN A 189 11.51 10.46 -21.27
C GLN A 189 12.07 9.67 -20.09
N VAL A 190 13.40 9.66 -19.90
CA VAL A 190 14.04 9.00 -18.75
C VAL A 190 13.60 9.64 -17.43
N LYS A 191 13.63 10.97 -17.35
CA LYS A 191 13.15 11.70 -16.18
C LYS A 191 11.68 11.38 -15.87
N TYR A 192 10.85 11.37 -16.90
CA TYR A 192 9.43 11.05 -16.74
C TYR A 192 9.20 9.63 -16.26
N VAL A 193 9.88 8.63 -16.83
CA VAL A 193 9.81 7.22 -16.42
C VAL A 193 10.30 7.05 -14.98
N SER A 194 11.39 7.71 -14.59
CA SER A 194 11.90 7.66 -13.21
C SER A 194 10.87 8.18 -12.21
N ARG A 195 10.17 9.27 -12.53
CA ARG A 195 9.09 9.80 -11.70
C ARG A 195 7.88 8.87 -11.66
N ILE A 196 7.50 8.22 -12.76
CA ILE A 196 6.45 7.19 -12.78
C ILE A 196 6.79 6.07 -11.80
N VAL A 197 8.04 5.60 -11.81
CA VAL A 197 8.51 4.55 -10.89
C VAL A 197 8.36 4.99 -9.44
N ALA A 198 8.80 6.21 -9.11
CA ALA A 198 8.70 6.74 -7.75
C ALA A 198 7.23 6.82 -7.28
N VAL A 199 6.34 7.34 -8.12
CA VAL A 199 4.91 7.43 -7.80
C VAL A 199 4.27 6.04 -7.66
N ALA A 200 4.63 5.07 -8.50
CA ALA A 200 4.14 3.71 -8.41
C ALA A 200 4.60 3.00 -7.12
N GLN A 201 5.87 3.18 -6.74
CA GLN A 201 6.40 2.64 -5.48
C GLN A 201 5.70 3.26 -4.26
N ARG A 202 5.53 4.58 -4.26
CA ARG A 202 4.81 5.30 -3.22
C ARG A 202 3.38 4.81 -3.08
N PHE A 203 2.65 4.65 -4.19
CA PHE A 203 1.32 4.07 -4.20
C PHE A 203 1.29 2.69 -3.56
N ALA A 204 2.18 1.79 -3.98
CA ALA A 204 2.26 0.44 -3.45
C ALA A 204 2.59 0.42 -1.95
N ALA A 205 3.55 1.23 -1.52
CA ALA A 205 3.92 1.35 -0.10
C ALA A 205 2.73 1.82 0.76
N LEU A 206 1.93 2.78 0.29
CA LEU A 206 0.74 3.25 0.98
C LEU A 206 -0.36 2.20 1.05
N VAL A 207 -0.60 1.45 -0.03
CA VAL A 207 -1.54 0.32 -0.02
C VAL A 207 -1.12 -0.70 1.04
N LEU A 208 0.15 -1.05 1.09
CA LEU A 208 0.67 -2.03 2.05
C LEU A 208 0.58 -1.51 3.50
N ALA A 209 0.91 -0.24 3.73
CA ALA A 209 0.79 0.40 5.04
C ALA A 209 -0.67 0.43 5.55
N ALA A 210 -1.62 0.69 4.67
CA ALA A 210 -3.05 0.66 5.01
C ALA A 210 -3.54 -0.76 5.33
N MET A 211 -3.07 -1.78 4.60
CA MET A 211 -3.36 -3.19 4.91
C MET A 211 -2.80 -3.59 6.28
N GLU A 212 -1.56 -3.22 6.59
CA GLU A 212 -0.94 -3.52 7.90
C GLU A 212 -1.64 -2.76 9.05
N ALA A 213 -2.06 -1.51 8.81
CA ALA A 213 -2.83 -0.75 9.77
C ALA A 213 -4.17 -1.44 10.09
N ALA A 214 -4.89 -1.91 9.07
CA ALA A 214 -6.15 -2.64 9.26
C ALA A 214 -5.94 -3.97 10.00
N LYS A 215 -4.90 -4.72 9.68
CA LYS A 215 -4.49 -5.93 10.41
C LYS A 215 -4.18 -5.62 11.87
N SER A 216 -3.40 -4.58 12.14
CA SER A 216 -3.05 -4.15 13.50
C SER A 216 -4.28 -3.76 14.31
N ASP A 217 -5.25 -3.10 13.70
CA ASP A 217 -6.51 -2.75 14.34
C ASP A 217 -7.33 -4.00 14.71
N ILE A 218 -7.41 -4.99 13.81
CA ILE A 218 -8.06 -6.27 14.11
C ILE A 218 -7.41 -6.91 15.34
N ILE A 219 -6.08 -7.01 15.38
CA ILE A 219 -5.35 -7.58 16.51
C ILE A 219 -5.61 -6.80 17.81
N ARG A 220 -5.68 -5.46 17.76
CA ARG A 220 -5.99 -4.65 18.94
C ARG A 220 -7.39 -4.91 19.47
N ILE A 221 -8.39 -4.99 18.61
CA ILE A 221 -9.76 -5.34 18.99
C ILE A 221 -9.79 -6.72 19.62
N GLN A 222 -9.16 -7.73 18.97
CA GLN A 222 -9.06 -9.10 19.47
C GLN A 222 -8.47 -9.14 20.88
N ASN A 223 -7.35 -8.45 21.10
CA ASN A 223 -6.68 -8.41 22.40
C ASN A 223 -7.57 -7.76 23.49
N LYS A 224 -8.35 -6.73 23.12
CA LYS A 224 -9.26 -6.07 24.07
C LYS A 224 -10.42 -6.93 24.51
N ILE A 225 -10.98 -7.73 23.61
CA ILE A 225 -12.06 -8.67 23.94
C ILE A 225 -11.55 -10.02 24.47
N GLY A 226 -10.24 -10.18 24.69
CA GLY A 226 -9.65 -11.41 25.19
C GLY A 226 -9.74 -12.59 24.21
N ALA A 227 -10.04 -12.31 22.95
CA ALA A 227 -10.15 -13.31 21.92
C ALA A 227 -8.74 -13.76 21.50
N LYS A 228 -8.36 -15.00 21.81
CA LYS A 228 -7.08 -15.57 21.39
C LYS A 228 -7.20 -16.10 19.97
N ALA A 229 -6.33 -15.61 19.07
CA ALA A 229 -6.17 -16.24 17.76
C ALA A 229 -5.82 -17.74 17.94
N PRO A 230 -6.30 -18.63 17.05
CA PRO A 230 -5.82 -19.99 17.04
C PRO A 230 -4.28 -19.97 16.96
N LYS A 231 -3.62 -20.76 17.79
CA LYS A 231 -2.17 -20.97 17.64
C LYS A 231 -1.96 -21.56 16.24
N GLU A 232 -1.06 -20.95 15.49
CA GLU A 232 -0.59 -21.52 14.23
C GLU A 232 -0.10 -22.94 14.53
N ALA A 233 -0.72 -23.93 13.86
CA ALA A 233 -0.32 -25.33 13.92
C ALA A 233 0.89 -25.55 13.00
#